data_46c9fc293ad25e32cbe8fa3e06ec86ec
#
_entry.id   46c9fc293ad25e32cbe8fa3e06ec86ec
#
_cell.length_a   1.000
_cell.length_b   1.000
_cell.length_c   1.000
_cell.angle_alpha   90.00
_cell.angle_beta   90.00
_cell.angle_gamma   90.00
#
_symmetry.space_group_name_H-M   'P 1'
#
loop_
_entity.id
_entity.type
_entity.pdbx_description
1 polymer ?
#
loop_
_entity_poly.entity_id
_entity_poly.type
_entity_poly.pdbx_seq_one_letter_code
_entity_poly.pdbx_strand_id
1 'polypeptide(L)'
;DVAPSRGLGDVYKRQVYEQRGENIWVAKSATVAPTAFLNGPLIIDEDAEIRHCAFIRGNAIVGKGSVVGNSTELKNVVIFNSVQVPHYNYVGDSILGYKAHMGAGSITSNVKSDKKLVVVKDDKGNRIETGLKKFGAMIGDNVEVGCGSILNPGTVVGPDSNIYPLSSVREVIPAHSIYKKRGEVAEKVAD
;
A
#
# COMPACT_ATOMS: atom_id res chain seq x y z
N ASP A 1 28.97 31.90 -10.00
CA ASP A 1 28.22 30.75 -9.50
C ASP A 1 26.76 30.89 -9.90
N VAL A 2 26.40 30.33 -11.05
CA VAL A 2 24.99 30.23 -11.46
C VAL A 2 24.42 29.02 -10.73
N ALA A 3 23.68 29.25 -9.64
CA ALA A 3 22.92 28.18 -9.00
C ALA A 3 22.02 27.52 -10.07
N PRO A 4 22.01 26.20 -10.21
CA PRO A 4 21.16 25.53 -11.20
C PRO A 4 19.72 26.00 -10.97
N SER A 5 19.05 26.37 -12.05
CA SER A 5 17.65 26.80 -12.00
C SER A 5 16.81 25.71 -11.37
N ARG A 6 16.38 25.95 -10.13
CA ARG A 6 15.45 25.05 -9.45
C ARG A 6 14.12 25.15 -10.17
N GLY A 7 13.68 24.05 -10.77
CA GLY A 7 12.42 24.00 -11.50
C GLY A 7 11.22 24.38 -10.61
N LEU A 8 10.11 24.79 -11.24
CA LEU A 8 8.85 25.09 -10.55
C LEU A 8 8.41 23.98 -9.57
N GLY A 9 8.71 22.74 -9.90
CA GLY A 9 8.45 21.60 -9.01
C GLY A 9 9.20 21.65 -7.67
N ASP A 10 10.43 22.16 -7.65
CA ASP A 10 11.20 22.31 -6.41
C ASP A 10 10.66 23.44 -5.54
N VAL A 11 10.17 24.52 -6.15
CA VAL A 11 9.54 25.65 -5.44
C VAL A 11 8.23 25.19 -4.80
N TYR A 12 7.38 24.50 -5.55
CA TYR A 12 6.12 23.94 -5.04
C TYR A 12 6.38 22.93 -3.91
N LYS A 13 7.32 22.03 -4.09
CA LYS A 13 7.71 21.03 -3.11
C LYS A 13 8.06 21.68 -1.76
N ARG A 14 8.83 22.76 -1.75
CA ARG A 14 9.21 23.50 -0.54
C ARG A 14 8.08 24.29 0.09
N GLN A 15 7.06 24.65 -0.66
CA GLN A 15 5.89 25.36 -0.13
C GLN A 15 4.98 24.41 0.63
N VAL A 16 4.76 23.21 0.11
CA VAL A 16 3.82 22.21 0.64
C VAL A 16 4.50 21.28 1.62
N TYR A 17 5.74 20.86 1.34
CA TYR A 17 6.46 19.87 2.12
C TYR A 17 7.60 20.48 2.94
N GLU A 18 7.90 19.84 4.05
CA GLU A 18 9.13 20.02 4.83
C GLU A 18 10.00 18.77 4.75
N GLN A 19 11.31 18.97 4.77
CA GLN A 19 12.27 17.88 4.83
C GLN A 19 12.54 17.54 6.29
N ARG A 20 12.13 16.36 6.75
CA ARG A 20 12.31 15.86 8.13
C ARG A 20 13.49 14.92 8.30
N GLY A 21 14.29 14.69 7.26
CA GLY A 21 15.45 13.82 7.28
C GLY A 21 16.05 13.64 5.89
N GLU A 22 17.06 12.81 5.76
CA GLU A 22 17.64 12.50 4.46
C GLU A 22 16.59 11.77 3.59
N ASN A 23 16.24 12.40 2.46
CA ASN A 23 15.21 11.89 1.54
C ASN A 23 13.84 11.61 2.19
N ILE A 24 13.49 12.32 3.28
CA ILE A 24 12.18 12.26 3.94
C ILE A 24 11.46 13.58 3.75
N TRP A 25 10.35 13.56 3.01
CA TRP A 25 9.52 14.71 2.73
C TRP A 25 8.12 14.49 3.29
N VAL A 26 7.67 15.42 4.13
CA VAL A 26 6.38 15.35 4.81
C VAL A 26 5.61 16.63 4.53
N ALA A 27 4.37 16.49 4.06
CA ALA A 27 3.51 17.64 3.86
C ALA A 27 3.23 18.34 5.21
N LYS A 28 3.20 19.67 5.20
CA LYS A 28 3.02 20.49 6.42
C LYS A 28 1.66 20.24 7.10
N SER A 29 0.66 19.81 6.32
CA SER A 29 -0.67 19.46 6.83
C SER A 29 -0.76 18.02 7.33
N ALA A 30 0.25 17.17 7.07
CA ALA A 30 0.25 15.80 7.55
C ALA A 30 0.53 15.73 9.06
N THR A 31 -0.15 14.81 9.72
CA THR A 31 0.05 14.53 11.15
C THR A 31 0.93 13.30 11.33
N VAL A 32 2.03 13.44 12.06
CA VAL A 32 2.95 12.34 12.36
C VAL A 32 3.11 12.22 13.86
N ALA A 33 2.72 11.08 14.43
CA ALA A 33 2.87 10.81 15.85
C ALA A 33 4.36 10.78 16.24
N PRO A 34 4.75 11.34 17.40
CA PRO A 34 6.16 11.37 17.84
C PRO A 34 6.81 10.00 17.99
N THR A 35 6.00 8.96 18.13
CA THR A 35 6.42 7.57 18.30
C THR A 35 6.49 6.80 17.00
N ALA A 36 6.13 7.40 15.87
CA ALA A 36 6.31 6.79 14.56
C ALA A 36 7.80 6.83 14.17
N PHE A 37 8.28 5.75 13.56
CA PHE A 37 9.62 5.70 13.00
C PHE A 37 9.57 5.86 11.49
N LEU A 38 10.27 6.88 10.99
CA LEU A 38 10.33 7.20 9.57
C LEU A 38 11.75 7.01 9.05
N ASN A 39 11.90 6.21 7.98
CA ASN A 39 13.15 6.06 7.24
C ASN A 39 12.92 6.38 5.77
N GLY A 40 13.90 7.02 5.14
CA GLY A 40 13.85 7.41 3.73
C GLY A 40 14.30 6.31 2.76
N PRO A 41 14.10 6.49 1.44
CA PRO A 41 13.32 7.58 0.81
C PRO A 41 11.83 7.51 1.13
N LEU A 42 11.22 8.65 1.44
CA LEU A 42 9.83 8.71 1.90
C LEU A 42 9.16 10.02 1.48
N ILE A 43 7.94 9.92 0.98
CA ILE A 43 7.03 11.05 0.80
C ILE A 43 5.74 10.76 1.57
N ILE A 44 5.34 11.69 2.45
CA ILE A 44 4.04 11.69 3.13
C ILE A 44 3.29 12.93 2.65
N ASP A 45 2.18 12.69 1.97
CA ASP A 45 1.41 13.75 1.32
C ASP A 45 0.46 14.47 2.27
N GLU A 46 -0.23 15.49 1.75
CA GLU A 46 -1.12 16.37 2.51
C GLU A 46 -2.19 15.60 3.27
N ASP A 47 -2.51 16.07 4.45
CA ASP A 47 -3.58 15.55 5.32
C ASP A 47 -3.44 14.06 5.68
N ALA A 48 -2.30 13.43 5.37
CA ALA A 48 -2.04 12.06 5.78
C ALA A 48 -1.79 11.97 7.30
N GLU A 49 -2.21 10.87 7.90
CA GLU A 49 -2.07 10.59 9.32
C GLU A 49 -1.16 9.38 9.55
N ILE A 50 0.00 9.60 10.17
CA ILE A 50 0.92 8.56 10.60
C ILE A 50 0.79 8.41 12.11
N ARG A 51 0.20 7.32 12.55
CA ARG A 51 -0.19 7.10 13.95
C ARG A 51 0.94 6.54 14.81
N HIS A 52 0.63 6.40 16.09
CA HIS A 52 1.50 5.84 17.12
C HIS A 52 2.14 4.52 16.69
N CYS A 53 3.47 4.38 16.88
CA CYS A 53 4.25 3.19 16.56
C CYS A 53 4.17 2.70 15.10
N ALA A 54 3.74 3.54 14.14
CA ALA A 54 3.91 3.20 12.73
C ALA A 54 5.39 3.10 12.39
N PHE A 55 5.76 2.09 11.58
CA PHE A 55 7.13 1.84 11.17
C PHE A 55 7.25 1.91 9.65
N ILE A 56 7.74 3.03 9.11
CA ILE A 56 7.98 3.20 7.67
C ILE A 56 9.46 2.97 7.40
N ARG A 57 9.76 1.86 6.73
CA ARG A 57 11.15 1.41 6.47
C ARG A 57 11.81 2.07 5.27
N GLY A 58 11.09 2.89 4.53
CA GLY A 58 11.58 3.58 3.36
C GLY A 58 11.11 3.03 2.02
N ASN A 59 11.49 3.73 0.95
CA ASN A 59 10.97 3.56 -0.39
C ASN A 59 9.43 3.57 -0.38
N ALA A 60 8.85 4.60 0.24
CA ALA A 60 7.41 4.70 0.41
C ALA A 60 6.86 6.04 -0.07
N ILE A 61 5.70 5.98 -0.73
CA ILE A 61 4.87 7.13 -1.04
C ILE A 61 3.54 6.91 -0.35
N VAL A 62 3.18 7.83 0.55
CA VAL A 62 1.89 7.83 1.26
C VAL A 62 1.07 8.98 0.74
N GLY A 63 0.00 8.66 0.01
CA GLY A 63 -0.85 9.63 -0.66
C GLY A 63 -1.71 10.46 0.29
N LYS A 64 -2.28 11.53 -0.26
CA LYS A 64 -3.09 12.53 0.45
C LYS A 64 -4.23 11.88 1.24
N GLY A 65 -4.41 12.32 2.49
CA GLY A 65 -5.50 11.87 3.35
C GLY A 65 -5.45 10.40 3.76
N SER A 66 -4.31 9.74 3.55
CA SER A 66 -4.15 8.33 3.91
C SER A 66 -3.81 8.15 5.38
N VAL A 67 -4.18 7.01 5.94
CA VAL A 67 -3.92 6.65 7.34
C VAL A 67 -2.97 5.47 7.41
N VAL A 68 -1.82 5.66 8.05
CA VAL A 68 -0.90 4.60 8.44
C VAL A 68 -0.98 4.46 9.95
N GLY A 69 -1.62 3.40 10.41
CA GLY A 69 -2.07 3.30 11.79
C GLY A 69 -1.07 2.64 12.74
N ASN A 70 -1.59 2.33 13.92
CA ASN A 70 -0.79 1.78 15.00
C ASN A 70 -0.07 0.50 14.60
N SER A 71 1.25 0.48 14.83
CA SER A 71 2.11 -0.69 14.59
C SER A 71 2.00 -1.26 13.17
N THR A 72 1.68 -0.41 12.20
CA THR A 72 1.69 -0.76 10.78
C THR A 72 3.09 -0.58 10.23
N GLU A 73 3.60 -1.61 9.54
CA GLU A 73 4.89 -1.56 8.86
C GLU A 73 4.71 -1.36 7.36
N LEU A 74 5.39 -0.36 6.79
CA LEU A 74 5.45 -0.10 5.35
C LEU A 74 6.87 -0.26 4.82
N LYS A 75 7.01 -0.91 3.65
CA LYS A 75 8.29 -1.09 2.98
C LYS A 75 8.14 -1.24 1.47
N ASN A 76 8.81 -0.41 0.68
CA ASN A 76 8.72 -0.41 -0.80
C ASN A 76 7.26 -0.39 -1.27
N VAL A 77 6.55 0.69 -1.00
CA VAL A 77 5.12 0.79 -1.25
C VAL A 77 4.73 2.08 -1.95
N VAL A 78 3.71 2.00 -2.77
CA VAL A 78 2.95 3.16 -3.23
C VAL A 78 1.54 3.04 -2.66
N ILE A 79 1.19 3.96 -1.77
CA ILE A 79 -0.14 4.09 -1.20
C ILE A 79 -0.78 5.32 -1.84
N PHE A 80 -1.86 5.12 -2.59
CA PHE A 80 -2.61 6.20 -3.22
C PHE A 80 -3.41 7.01 -2.18
N ASN A 81 -4.20 7.98 -2.64
CA ASN A 81 -4.91 8.88 -1.74
C ASN A 81 -6.02 8.16 -0.96
N SER A 82 -6.26 8.61 0.26
CA SER A 82 -7.34 8.13 1.15
C SER A 82 -7.26 6.64 1.49
N VAL A 83 -6.11 6.01 1.32
CA VAL A 83 -5.89 4.61 1.72
C VAL A 83 -5.83 4.50 3.24
N GLN A 84 -6.37 3.42 3.78
CA GLN A 84 -6.31 3.13 5.20
C GLN A 84 -5.61 1.79 5.49
N VAL A 85 -4.52 1.86 6.22
CA VAL A 85 -3.80 0.70 6.79
C VAL A 85 -3.67 0.90 8.31
N PRO A 86 -4.81 0.86 9.04
CA PRO A 86 -4.91 1.52 10.33
C PRO A 86 -4.39 0.73 11.53
N HIS A 87 -4.23 -0.60 11.44
CA HIS A 87 -3.98 -1.42 12.64
C HIS A 87 -3.18 -2.68 12.36
N TYR A 88 -1.93 -2.75 12.86
CA TYR A 88 -1.10 -3.96 12.85
C TYR A 88 -0.97 -4.58 11.46
N ASN A 89 -0.86 -3.75 10.43
CA ASN A 89 -0.72 -4.23 9.06
C ASN A 89 0.76 -4.37 8.69
N TYR A 90 1.06 -5.31 7.80
CA TYR A 90 2.31 -5.30 7.06
C TYR A 90 2.03 -5.08 5.58
N VAL A 91 2.59 -4.02 5.01
CA VAL A 91 2.49 -3.72 3.58
C VAL A 91 3.88 -3.62 2.99
N GLY A 92 4.26 -4.62 2.22
CA GLY A 92 5.59 -4.71 1.62
C GLY A 92 5.54 -4.98 0.12
N ASP A 93 6.39 -4.27 -0.65
CA ASP A 93 6.58 -4.44 -2.09
C ASP A 93 5.22 -4.44 -2.85
N SER A 94 4.34 -3.47 -2.52
CA SER A 94 2.92 -3.46 -2.89
C SER A 94 2.45 -2.09 -3.36
N ILE A 95 1.34 -2.09 -4.09
CA ILE A 95 0.62 -0.88 -4.47
C ILE A 95 -0.82 -0.98 -3.95
N LEU A 96 -1.30 0.07 -3.28
CA LEU A 96 -2.67 0.19 -2.80
C LEU A 96 -3.36 1.35 -3.51
N GLY A 97 -4.44 1.06 -4.22
CA GLY A 97 -5.25 2.00 -4.97
C GLY A 97 -6.03 2.98 -4.10
N TYR A 98 -6.65 3.94 -4.73
CA TYR A 98 -7.43 5.00 -4.10
C TYR A 98 -8.52 4.42 -3.17
N LYS A 99 -8.59 4.93 -1.93
CA LYS A 99 -9.53 4.47 -0.89
C LYS A 99 -9.47 2.98 -0.53
N ALA A 100 -8.41 2.26 -0.90
CA ALA A 100 -8.27 0.89 -0.43
C ALA A 100 -8.12 0.86 1.10
N HIS A 101 -8.74 -0.12 1.72
CA HIS A 101 -8.70 -0.31 3.17
C HIS A 101 -8.21 -1.73 3.52
N MET A 102 -7.27 -1.81 4.43
CA MET A 102 -6.79 -3.08 4.98
C MET A 102 -7.23 -3.22 6.43
N GLY A 103 -8.13 -4.14 6.70
CA GLY A 103 -8.59 -4.47 8.05
C GLY A 103 -7.45 -4.86 8.98
N ALA A 104 -7.69 -4.79 10.28
CA ALA A 104 -6.67 -5.03 11.31
C ALA A 104 -5.97 -6.39 11.12
N GLY A 105 -4.63 -6.38 11.20
CA GLY A 105 -3.82 -7.59 11.09
C GLY A 105 -3.76 -8.21 9.68
N SER A 106 -4.35 -7.57 8.67
CA SER A 106 -4.17 -8.03 7.30
C SER A 106 -2.79 -7.64 6.76
N ILE A 107 -2.22 -8.48 5.89
CA ILE A 107 -0.86 -8.30 5.41
C ILE A 107 -0.73 -8.59 3.92
N THR A 108 0.23 -7.92 3.25
CA THR A 108 0.72 -8.30 1.93
C THR A 108 2.00 -9.11 2.07
N SER A 109 1.89 -10.43 2.02
CA SER A 109 3.08 -11.29 2.01
C SER A 109 3.85 -11.09 0.72
N ASN A 110 5.15 -10.86 0.80
CA ASN A 110 5.97 -10.48 -0.37
C ASN A 110 7.04 -11.51 -0.76
N VAL A 111 7.19 -12.60 -0.01
CA VAL A 111 8.16 -13.67 -0.29
C VAL A 111 7.45 -15.01 -0.32
N LYS A 112 7.66 -15.76 -1.39
CA LYS A 112 7.18 -17.14 -1.49
C LYS A 112 7.96 -18.07 -0.56
N SER A 113 7.30 -19.07 -0.01
CA SER A 113 7.92 -20.08 0.87
C SER A 113 9.03 -20.87 0.17
N ASP A 114 8.86 -21.15 -1.13
CA ASP A 114 9.85 -21.83 -1.95
C ASP A 114 11.02 -20.96 -2.42
N LYS A 115 11.03 -19.68 -2.05
CA LYS A 115 12.05 -18.67 -2.41
C LYS A 115 12.24 -18.43 -3.91
N LYS A 116 11.38 -18.95 -4.75
CA LYS A 116 11.39 -18.72 -6.21
C LYS A 116 10.90 -17.30 -6.53
N LEU A 117 11.17 -16.87 -7.77
CA LEU A 117 10.66 -15.60 -8.28
C LEU A 117 9.13 -15.57 -8.25
N VAL A 118 8.59 -14.38 -7.99
CA VAL A 118 7.15 -14.19 -7.97
C VAL A 118 6.64 -14.06 -9.40
N VAL A 119 5.55 -14.73 -9.68
CA VAL A 119 4.82 -14.65 -10.94
C VAL A 119 3.46 -14.05 -10.63
N VAL A 120 3.07 -13.05 -11.39
CA VAL A 120 1.73 -12.48 -11.37
C VAL A 120 0.93 -13.13 -12.50
N LYS A 121 -0.37 -13.33 -12.31
CA LYS A 121 -1.28 -13.71 -13.39
C LYS A 121 -2.09 -12.49 -13.83
N ASP A 122 -2.45 -12.44 -15.10
CA ASP A 122 -3.46 -11.49 -15.58
C ASP A 122 -4.88 -12.08 -15.40
N ASP A 123 -5.89 -11.31 -15.81
CA ASP A 123 -7.31 -11.71 -15.76
C ASP A 123 -7.66 -12.92 -16.66
N LYS A 124 -6.81 -13.22 -17.64
CA LYS A 124 -6.92 -14.37 -18.55
C LYS A 124 -6.14 -15.59 -18.07
N GLY A 125 -5.43 -15.45 -16.93
CA GLY A 125 -4.58 -16.50 -16.38
C GLY A 125 -3.18 -16.59 -17.01
N ASN A 126 -2.81 -15.67 -17.90
CA ASN A 126 -1.46 -15.63 -18.45
C ASN A 126 -0.45 -15.29 -17.36
N ARG A 127 0.71 -15.92 -17.43
CA ARG A 127 1.79 -15.73 -16.45
C ARG A 127 2.66 -14.55 -16.85
N ILE A 128 2.88 -13.64 -15.90
CA ILE A 128 3.78 -12.48 -16.03
C ILE A 128 4.93 -12.69 -15.06
N GLU A 129 6.12 -12.97 -15.58
CA GLU A 129 7.34 -13.14 -14.79
C GLU A 129 7.82 -11.78 -14.28
N THR A 130 7.83 -11.57 -12.97
CA THR A 130 8.26 -10.29 -12.38
C THR A 130 9.78 -10.13 -12.33
N GLY A 131 10.53 -11.21 -12.39
CA GLY A 131 11.97 -11.22 -12.16
C GLY A 131 12.37 -10.95 -10.69
N LEU A 132 11.42 -10.83 -9.79
CA LEU A 132 11.63 -10.40 -8.41
C LEU A 132 11.38 -11.56 -7.41
N LYS A 133 12.24 -11.65 -6.38
CA LYS A 133 12.03 -12.53 -5.23
C LYS A 133 11.04 -11.95 -4.22
N LYS A 134 10.89 -10.62 -4.21
CA LYS A 134 9.98 -9.88 -3.33
C LYS A 134 8.99 -9.13 -4.18
N PHE A 135 7.72 -9.43 -4.03
CA PHE A 135 6.61 -8.80 -4.71
C PHE A 135 5.34 -9.09 -3.91
N GLY A 136 4.72 -8.07 -3.37
CA GLY A 136 3.55 -8.21 -2.51
C GLY A 136 2.25 -8.33 -3.28
N ALA A 137 1.36 -7.36 -3.13
CA ALA A 137 0.06 -7.32 -3.78
C ALA A 137 -0.19 -6.01 -4.52
N MET A 138 -0.98 -6.09 -5.58
CA MET A 138 -1.57 -4.94 -6.26
C MET A 138 -3.05 -4.88 -5.88
N ILE A 139 -3.44 -3.87 -5.13
CA ILE A 139 -4.81 -3.68 -4.63
C ILE A 139 -5.42 -2.50 -5.37
N GLY A 140 -6.54 -2.73 -6.04
CA GLY A 140 -7.26 -1.71 -6.80
C GLY A 140 -7.97 -0.69 -5.92
N ASP A 141 -8.63 0.26 -6.57
CA ASP A 141 -9.38 1.32 -5.90
C ASP A 141 -10.60 0.77 -5.16
N ASN A 142 -10.97 1.39 -4.03
CA ASN A 142 -12.14 1.04 -3.21
C ASN A 142 -12.17 -0.43 -2.74
N VAL A 143 -11.04 -1.09 -2.63
CA VAL A 143 -10.98 -2.48 -2.16
C VAL A 143 -11.02 -2.52 -0.64
N GLU A 144 -11.86 -3.39 -0.09
CA GLU A 144 -11.95 -3.68 1.34
C GLU A 144 -11.33 -5.04 1.66
N VAL A 145 -10.25 -5.06 2.42
CA VAL A 145 -9.59 -6.29 2.87
C VAL A 145 -9.97 -6.57 4.31
N GLY A 146 -10.67 -7.67 4.54
CA GLY A 146 -11.12 -8.08 5.88
C GLY A 146 -9.96 -8.39 6.84
N CYS A 147 -10.21 -8.21 8.12
CA CYS A 147 -9.22 -8.39 9.19
C CYS A 147 -8.53 -9.77 9.14
N GLY A 148 -7.24 -9.80 9.45
CA GLY A 148 -6.45 -11.03 9.51
C GLY A 148 -6.22 -11.73 8.17
N SER A 149 -6.57 -11.09 7.05
CA SER A 149 -6.37 -11.68 5.72
C SER A 149 -4.93 -11.57 5.26
N ILE A 150 -4.48 -12.58 4.51
CA ILE A 150 -3.15 -12.64 3.92
C ILE A 150 -3.26 -12.61 2.41
N LEU A 151 -2.75 -11.53 1.80
CA LEU A 151 -2.58 -11.46 0.36
C LEU A 151 -1.21 -12.03 0.02
N ASN A 152 -1.19 -13.19 -0.64
CA ASN A 152 0.05 -13.89 -0.95
C ASN A 152 0.82 -13.19 -2.08
N PRO A 153 2.14 -13.46 -2.21
CA PRO A 153 2.97 -12.82 -3.22
C PRO A 153 2.41 -12.92 -4.63
N GLY A 154 2.28 -11.77 -5.30
CA GLY A 154 1.72 -11.70 -6.65
C GLY A 154 0.19 -11.65 -6.72
N THR A 155 -0.49 -11.48 -5.59
CA THR A 155 -1.95 -11.27 -5.58
C THR A 155 -2.30 -9.93 -6.25
N VAL A 156 -3.32 -9.97 -7.10
CA VAL A 156 -3.95 -8.77 -7.69
C VAL A 156 -5.41 -8.76 -7.31
N VAL A 157 -5.88 -7.65 -6.77
CA VAL A 157 -7.30 -7.46 -6.43
C VAL A 157 -7.86 -6.32 -7.26
N GLY A 158 -8.81 -6.62 -8.11
CA GLY A 158 -9.49 -5.63 -8.94
C GLY A 158 -10.29 -4.62 -8.10
N PRO A 159 -10.56 -3.43 -8.64
CA PRO A 159 -11.25 -2.38 -7.91
C PRO A 159 -12.65 -2.79 -7.45
N ASP A 160 -13.18 -2.06 -6.47
CA ASP A 160 -14.54 -2.23 -5.92
C ASP A 160 -14.82 -3.64 -5.39
N SER A 161 -13.81 -4.32 -4.85
CA SER A 161 -13.90 -5.70 -4.39
C SER A 161 -13.74 -5.82 -2.88
N ASN A 162 -14.32 -6.86 -2.31
CA ASN A 162 -14.24 -7.16 -0.88
C ASN A 162 -13.57 -8.52 -0.66
N ILE A 163 -12.64 -8.57 0.27
CA ILE A 163 -12.01 -9.81 0.76
C ILE A 163 -12.57 -10.09 2.15
N TYR A 164 -13.19 -11.24 2.36
CA TYR A 164 -13.70 -11.62 3.67
C TYR A 164 -12.58 -11.80 4.69
N PRO A 165 -12.85 -11.56 5.97
CA PRO A 165 -11.87 -11.74 7.03
C PRO A 165 -11.26 -13.15 7.05
N LEU A 166 -10.02 -13.24 7.56
CA LEU A 166 -9.26 -14.50 7.70
C LEU A 166 -9.04 -15.25 6.38
N SER A 167 -9.00 -14.52 5.28
CA SER A 167 -8.80 -15.11 3.95
C SER A 167 -7.32 -15.24 3.59
N SER A 168 -6.96 -16.35 2.93
CA SER A 168 -5.67 -16.50 2.26
C SER A 168 -5.86 -16.33 0.76
N VAL A 169 -5.58 -15.13 0.27
CA VAL A 169 -5.85 -14.71 -1.12
C VAL A 169 -4.65 -15.02 -2.01
N ARG A 170 -4.89 -15.50 -3.21
CA ARG A 170 -3.88 -15.78 -4.24
C ARG A 170 -4.41 -15.42 -5.62
N GLU A 171 -3.49 -15.11 -6.52
CA GLU A 171 -3.77 -14.87 -7.94
C GLU A 171 -4.61 -13.60 -8.15
N VAL A 172 -5.48 -13.58 -9.14
CA VAL A 172 -6.29 -12.42 -9.50
C VAL A 172 -7.70 -12.57 -8.93
N ILE A 173 -8.15 -11.54 -8.24
CA ILE A 173 -9.55 -11.37 -7.86
C ILE A 173 -10.13 -10.34 -8.82
N PRO A 174 -11.17 -10.69 -9.58
CA PRO A 174 -11.79 -9.75 -10.52
C PRO A 174 -12.33 -8.49 -9.84
N ALA A 175 -12.46 -7.41 -10.60
CA ALA A 175 -13.16 -6.22 -10.13
C ALA A 175 -14.61 -6.53 -9.74
N HIS A 176 -15.18 -5.70 -8.87
CA HIS A 176 -16.57 -5.82 -8.42
C HIS A 176 -16.91 -7.19 -7.84
N SER A 177 -15.98 -7.77 -7.07
CA SER A 177 -16.08 -9.15 -6.57
C SER A 177 -16.05 -9.23 -5.05
N ILE A 178 -16.66 -10.29 -4.52
CA ILE A 178 -16.54 -10.66 -3.11
C ILE A 178 -15.76 -11.98 -3.02
N TYR A 179 -14.56 -11.94 -2.47
CA TYR A 179 -13.78 -13.14 -2.17
C TYR A 179 -14.18 -13.69 -0.80
N LYS A 180 -14.90 -14.80 -0.76
CA LYS A 180 -15.38 -15.42 0.48
C LYS A 180 -14.39 -16.45 1.04
N LYS A 181 -13.92 -17.32 0.18
CA LYS A 181 -12.86 -18.32 0.45
C LYS A 181 -12.25 -18.77 -0.88
N ARG A 182 -11.16 -19.50 -0.83
CA ARG A 182 -10.54 -20.02 -2.06
C ARG A 182 -11.56 -20.76 -2.92
N GLY A 183 -11.73 -20.31 -4.16
CA GLY A 183 -12.69 -20.91 -5.11
C GLY A 183 -14.13 -20.38 -4.98
N GLU A 184 -14.42 -19.50 -4.02
CA GLU A 184 -15.73 -18.82 -3.92
C GLU A 184 -15.56 -17.33 -4.16
N VAL A 185 -15.87 -16.89 -5.37
CA VAL A 185 -15.94 -15.47 -5.75
C VAL A 185 -17.35 -15.19 -6.25
N ALA A 186 -18.00 -14.17 -5.71
CA ALA A 186 -19.31 -13.72 -6.14
C ALA A 186 -19.25 -12.30 -6.67
N GLU A 187 -20.13 -11.95 -7.57
CA GLU A 187 -20.26 -10.59 -8.04
C GLU A 187 -20.74 -9.68 -6.90
N LYS A 188 -20.18 -8.47 -6.83
CA LYS A 188 -20.64 -7.46 -5.89
C LYS A 188 -21.80 -6.70 -6.52
N VAL A 189 -22.98 -6.87 -5.97
CA VAL A 189 -24.14 -6.05 -6.34
C VAL A 189 -23.94 -4.66 -5.75
N ALA A 190 -24.00 -3.63 -6.60
CA ALA A 190 -23.95 -2.25 -6.16
C ALA A 190 -25.28 -1.90 -5.48
N ASP A 191 -25.20 -1.19 -4.34
CA ASP A 191 -26.35 -0.59 -3.66
C ASP A 191 -26.85 0.63 -4.42
#